data_e0e40070139edc65a0b32157ebbe85d6
#
_entry.id   e0e40070139edc65a0b32157ebbe85d6
#
_cell.length_a   1.000
_cell.length_b   1.000
_cell.length_c   1.000
_cell.angle_alpha   90.00
_cell.angle_beta   90.00
_cell.angle_gamma   90.00
#
_symmetry.space_group_name_H-M   'P 1'
#
loop_
_entity.id
_entity.type
_entity.pdbx_description
1 polymer ?
#
loop_
_entity_poly.entity_id
_entity_poly.type
_entity_poly.pdbx_seq_one_letter_code
_entity_poly.pdbx_strand_id
1 'polypeptide(L)'
;MILQLHGGGYTGAVRNAYYVFAGLYNELSHGCNVLTPDYRVAPENPYPAALEDALASYRWLLSKGYYGEQIILAGDSAGGGLAMALCMYLRDHNMPVPGGIIAMSPWTDLTASGESYETNYEKDPLFGNTKESLIYQNDYPGEHDRMDPYISPLFGDFRGFPPMLIQVGSIEMLLSDSVSVAAKAREQGVKVRLSVYEGMFHVFQMAYLNIPESKKAWAEAGKFIDVLRTDSRL
;
A
#
# COMPACT_ATOMS: atom_id res chain seq x y z
N MET A 1 -5.01 7.30 14.15
CA MET A 1 -4.91 8.13 12.94
C MET A 1 -4.56 7.26 11.75
N ILE A 2 -5.19 7.44 10.60
CA ILE A 2 -4.84 6.71 9.38
C ILE A 2 -4.30 7.70 8.35
N LEU A 3 -3.10 7.45 7.81
CA LEU A 3 -2.56 8.14 6.64
C LEU A 3 -2.82 7.26 5.44
N GLN A 4 -3.79 7.65 4.61
CA GLN A 4 -4.19 6.94 3.42
C GLN A 4 -3.44 7.47 2.20
N LEU A 5 -2.66 6.61 1.54
CA LEU A 5 -1.93 6.90 0.31
C LEU A 5 -2.67 6.24 -0.85
N HIS A 6 -3.14 7.04 -1.80
CA HIS A 6 -3.99 6.54 -2.89
C HIS A 6 -3.21 5.76 -3.96
N GLY A 7 -3.88 4.84 -4.65
CA GLY A 7 -3.35 4.17 -5.83
C GLY A 7 -3.46 5.04 -7.09
N GLY A 8 -3.20 4.44 -8.24
CA GLY A 8 -3.25 5.11 -9.54
C GLY A 8 -1.90 5.09 -10.27
N GLY A 9 -1.03 4.10 -9.95
CA GLY A 9 0.21 3.85 -10.66
C GLY A 9 1.24 4.99 -10.57
N TYR A 10 1.16 5.83 -9.53
CA TYR A 10 1.95 7.06 -9.37
C TYR A 10 1.75 8.11 -10.46
N THR A 11 0.75 7.90 -11.36
CA THR A 11 0.43 8.84 -12.46
C THR A 11 -0.99 9.40 -12.35
N GLY A 12 -1.85 8.77 -11.55
CA GLY A 12 -3.22 9.23 -11.31
C GLY A 12 -3.35 10.02 -10.03
N ALA A 13 -4.00 11.19 -10.08
CA ALA A 13 -4.34 12.01 -8.92
C ALA A 13 -5.41 11.33 -8.02
N VAL A 14 -5.60 11.87 -6.81
CA VAL A 14 -6.65 11.41 -5.90
C VAL A 14 -8.04 11.47 -6.55
N ARG A 15 -8.88 10.45 -6.29
CA ARG A 15 -10.23 10.32 -6.87
C ARG A 15 -11.27 10.24 -5.75
N ASN A 16 -12.53 10.49 -6.08
CA ASN A 16 -13.66 10.40 -5.15
C ASN A 16 -13.77 9.03 -4.43
N ALA A 17 -13.29 7.97 -5.06
CA ALA A 17 -13.21 6.63 -4.46
C ALA A 17 -12.47 6.63 -3.11
N TYR A 18 -11.44 7.47 -2.96
CA TYR A 18 -10.64 7.54 -1.73
C TYR A 18 -11.34 8.24 -0.58
N TYR A 19 -12.33 9.10 -0.85
CA TYR A 19 -13.22 9.62 0.19
C TYR A 19 -14.15 8.53 0.75
N VAL A 20 -14.57 7.59 -0.11
CA VAL A 20 -15.33 6.41 0.35
C VAL A 20 -14.44 5.48 1.18
N PHE A 21 -13.21 5.24 0.76
CA PHE A 21 -12.23 4.47 1.55
C PHE A 21 -11.98 5.13 2.91
N ALA A 22 -11.78 6.45 2.93
CA ALA A 22 -11.61 7.20 4.18
C ALA A 22 -12.82 7.05 5.10
N GLY A 23 -14.05 7.08 4.56
CA GLY A 23 -15.27 6.82 5.31
C GLY A 23 -15.32 5.41 5.90
N LEU A 24 -14.96 4.38 5.12
CA LEU A 24 -14.89 3.00 5.58
C LEU A 24 -13.82 2.81 6.66
N TYR A 25 -12.64 3.38 6.49
CA TYR A 25 -11.61 3.36 7.54
C TYR A 25 -12.07 4.04 8.82
N ASN A 26 -12.73 5.20 8.72
CA ASN A 26 -13.27 5.90 9.89
C ASN A 26 -14.31 5.05 10.62
N GLU A 27 -15.26 4.44 9.88
CA GLU A 27 -16.30 3.57 10.45
C GLU A 27 -15.68 2.33 11.12
N LEU A 28 -14.83 1.61 10.40
CA LEU A 28 -14.21 0.36 10.87
C LEU A 28 -13.20 0.55 12.01
N SER A 29 -12.64 1.74 12.14
CA SER A 29 -11.73 2.10 13.23
C SER A 29 -12.41 2.79 14.41
N HIS A 30 -13.76 2.78 14.45
CA HIS A 30 -14.55 3.44 15.50
C HIS A 30 -14.24 4.94 15.66
N GLY A 31 -14.09 5.65 14.54
CA GLY A 31 -13.94 7.09 14.48
C GLY A 31 -12.50 7.63 14.38
N CYS A 32 -11.53 6.82 13.99
CA CYS A 32 -10.19 7.37 13.68
C CYS A 32 -10.27 8.37 12.52
N ASN A 33 -9.57 9.49 12.67
CA ASN A 33 -9.40 10.43 11.55
C ASN A 33 -8.56 9.81 10.43
N VAL A 34 -8.85 10.21 9.20
CA VAL A 34 -8.12 9.78 7.99
C VAL A 34 -7.57 11.01 7.28
N LEU A 35 -6.29 11.01 6.99
CA LEU A 35 -5.64 11.99 6.14
C LEU A 35 -5.31 11.35 4.80
N THR A 36 -5.81 11.92 3.71
CA THR A 36 -5.55 11.47 2.34
C THR A 36 -4.88 12.62 1.58
N PRO A 37 -3.54 12.65 1.47
CA PRO A 37 -2.87 13.66 0.69
C PRO A 37 -3.07 13.41 -0.81
N ASP A 38 -3.26 14.49 -1.57
CA ASP A 38 -3.15 14.49 -3.03
C ASP A 38 -1.67 14.72 -3.38
N TYR A 39 -0.88 13.65 -3.29
CA TYR A 39 0.55 13.72 -3.51
C TYR A 39 0.88 13.91 -5.00
N ARG A 40 2.00 14.56 -5.28
CA ARG A 40 2.49 14.83 -6.65
C ARG A 40 2.74 13.51 -7.40
N VAL A 41 2.34 13.50 -8.67
CA VAL A 41 2.40 12.30 -9.53
C VAL A 41 3.22 12.54 -10.78
N ALA A 42 3.72 11.46 -11.38
CA ALA A 42 4.38 11.45 -12.67
C ALA A 42 3.33 11.61 -13.80
N PRO A 43 3.74 12.04 -15.02
CA PRO A 43 5.14 12.32 -15.42
C PRO A 43 5.68 13.67 -14.96
N GLU A 44 4.82 14.63 -14.55
CA GLU A 44 5.23 15.99 -14.18
C GLU A 44 6.13 15.99 -12.94
N ASN A 45 5.91 15.04 -12.02
CA ASN A 45 6.66 14.92 -10.79
C ASN A 45 7.04 13.44 -10.54
N PRO A 46 8.12 12.95 -11.20
CA PRO A 46 8.60 11.59 -10.97
C PRO A 46 9.16 11.40 -9.55
N TYR A 47 9.64 10.22 -9.23
CA TYR A 47 10.37 9.95 -8.00
C TYR A 47 11.49 11.00 -7.79
N PRO A 48 11.65 11.55 -6.56
CA PRO A 48 11.02 11.10 -5.30
C PRO A 48 9.76 11.89 -4.86
N ALA A 49 9.11 12.66 -5.73
CA ALA A 49 8.07 13.63 -5.35
C ALA A 49 6.94 13.02 -4.50
N ALA A 50 6.39 11.86 -4.89
CA ALA A 50 5.35 11.20 -4.11
C ALA A 50 5.81 10.79 -2.71
N LEU A 51 7.05 10.29 -2.58
CA LEU A 51 7.63 9.92 -1.29
C LEU A 51 7.86 11.16 -0.41
N GLU A 52 8.33 12.27 -0.98
CA GLU A 52 8.51 13.54 -0.26
C GLU A 52 7.19 14.07 0.30
N ASP A 53 6.11 14.01 -0.49
CA ASP A 53 4.79 14.48 -0.06
C ASP A 53 4.15 13.56 0.98
N ALA A 54 4.35 12.23 0.85
CA ALA A 54 3.95 11.27 1.87
C ALA A 54 4.71 11.51 3.19
N LEU A 55 6.03 11.76 3.11
CA LEU A 55 6.86 12.10 4.27
C LEU A 55 6.44 13.43 4.90
N ALA A 56 6.15 14.45 4.09
CA ALA A 56 5.66 15.74 4.58
C ALA A 56 4.33 15.58 5.34
N SER A 57 3.42 14.76 4.81
CA SER A 57 2.15 14.43 5.44
C SER A 57 2.33 13.70 6.77
N TYR A 58 3.25 12.74 6.82
CA TYR A 58 3.59 12.02 8.05
C TYR A 58 4.20 12.95 9.12
N ARG A 59 5.15 13.79 8.73
CA ARG A 59 5.75 14.81 9.61
C ARG A 59 4.71 15.80 10.14
N TRP A 60 3.76 16.19 9.30
CA TRP A 60 2.65 17.05 9.72
C TRP A 60 1.82 16.37 10.81
N LEU A 61 1.51 15.09 10.69
CA LEU A 61 0.80 14.35 11.74
C LEU A 61 1.58 14.32 13.05
N LEU A 62 2.90 14.05 13.00
CA LEU A 62 3.76 14.12 14.19
C LEU A 62 3.73 15.51 14.82
N SER A 63 3.74 16.59 14.02
CA SER A 63 3.65 17.97 14.50
C SER A 63 2.30 18.33 15.14
N LYS A 64 1.26 17.55 14.83
CA LYS A 64 -0.07 17.66 15.46
C LYS A 64 -0.21 16.86 16.76
N GLY A 65 0.88 16.25 17.21
CA GLY A 65 0.95 15.52 18.48
C GLY A 65 0.62 14.03 18.38
N TYR A 66 0.47 13.47 17.18
CA TYR A 66 0.39 12.02 17.02
C TYR A 66 1.77 11.39 17.22
N TYR A 67 1.85 10.26 17.92
CA TYR A 67 3.03 9.43 17.95
C TYR A 67 3.05 8.48 16.76
N GLY A 68 4.24 8.05 16.31
CA GLY A 68 4.37 7.15 15.16
C GLY A 68 3.51 5.90 15.29
N GLU A 69 3.55 5.25 16.45
CA GLU A 69 2.75 4.06 16.77
C GLU A 69 1.23 4.27 16.71
N GLN A 70 0.76 5.52 16.76
CA GLN A 70 -0.66 5.88 16.62
C GLN A 70 -1.07 6.13 15.15
N ILE A 71 -0.13 6.08 14.22
CA ILE A 71 -0.39 6.31 12.80
C ILE A 71 -0.34 4.96 12.08
N ILE A 72 -1.42 4.60 11.39
CA ILE A 72 -1.47 3.47 10.48
C ILE A 72 -1.29 4.02 9.06
N LEU A 73 -0.35 3.46 8.30
CA LEU A 73 -0.27 3.72 6.87
C LEU A 73 -1.23 2.77 6.15
N ALA A 74 -2.08 3.30 5.28
CA ALA A 74 -2.99 2.51 4.48
C ALA A 74 -2.85 2.91 3.00
N GLY A 75 -2.77 1.95 2.11
CA GLY A 75 -2.66 2.25 0.68
C GLY A 75 -3.03 1.07 -0.20
N ASP A 76 -3.43 1.39 -1.42
CA ASP A 76 -3.74 0.42 -2.45
C ASP A 76 -2.81 0.60 -3.66
N SER A 77 -2.50 -0.48 -4.36
CA SER A 77 -1.69 -0.42 -5.59
C SER A 77 -0.36 0.33 -5.37
N ALA A 78 -0.10 1.38 -6.15
CA ALA A 78 1.03 2.29 -5.97
C ALA A 78 1.08 2.91 -4.56
N GLY A 79 -0.08 3.26 -3.98
CA GLY A 79 -0.15 3.78 -2.61
C GLY A 79 0.25 2.74 -1.56
N GLY A 80 0.01 1.45 -1.81
CA GLY A 80 0.50 0.36 -0.98
C GLY A 80 2.03 0.23 -1.02
N GLY A 81 2.62 0.35 -2.21
CA GLY A 81 4.07 0.45 -2.40
C GLY A 81 4.65 1.68 -1.69
N LEU A 82 4.02 2.85 -1.89
CA LEU A 82 4.44 4.10 -1.25
C LEU A 82 4.37 4.04 0.28
N ALA A 83 3.38 3.37 0.86
CA ALA A 83 3.29 3.16 2.30
C ALA A 83 4.49 2.36 2.85
N MET A 84 4.92 1.33 2.12
CA MET A 84 6.10 0.54 2.48
C MET A 84 7.39 1.33 2.28
N ALA A 85 7.52 2.06 1.17
CA ALA A 85 8.66 2.94 0.90
C ALA A 85 8.79 4.03 1.97
N LEU A 86 7.69 4.67 2.36
CA LEU A 86 7.68 5.64 3.45
C LEU A 86 8.11 5.02 4.78
N CYS A 87 7.57 3.85 5.14
CA CYS A 87 7.97 3.17 6.37
C CYS A 87 9.47 2.85 6.39
N MET A 88 10.01 2.39 5.27
CA MET A 88 11.43 2.11 5.08
C MET A 88 12.27 3.37 5.26
N TYR A 89 11.87 4.46 4.60
CA TYR A 89 12.54 5.77 4.73
C TYR A 89 12.56 6.25 6.18
N LEU A 90 11.42 6.19 6.88
CA LEU A 90 11.32 6.61 8.29
C LEU A 90 12.30 5.83 9.17
N ARG A 91 12.33 4.50 9.04
CA ARG A 91 13.26 3.65 9.78
C ARG A 91 14.72 4.00 9.49
N ASP A 92 15.08 4.12 8.22
CA ASP A 92 16.46 4.34 7.77
C ASP A 92 17.01 5.70 8.20
N HIS A 93 16.10 6.64 8.47
CA HIS A 93 16.43 7.99 8.98
C HIS A 93 16.16 8.15 10.48
N ASN A 94 15.99 7.03 11.23
CA ASN A 94 15.74 7.03 12.67
C ASN A 94 14.55 7.92 13.09
N MET A 95 13.54 8.00 12.25
CA MET A 95 12.28 8.68 12.56
C MET A 95 11.28 7.70 13.20
N PRO A 96 10.29 8.20 13.98
CA PRO A 96 9.22 7.36 14.49
C PRO A 96 8.54 6.58 13.35
N VAL A 97 8.50 5.24 13.45
CA VAL A 97 7.83 4.38 12.48
C VAL A 97 6.33 4.25 12.79
N PRO A 98 5.46 3.94 11.80
CA PRO A 98 4.02 3.77 12.01
C PRO A 98 3.71 2.56 12.88
N GLY A 99 2.51 2.52 13.48
CA GLY A 99 2.03 1.39 14.28
C GLY A 99 1.56 0.18 13.46
N GLY A 100 1.29 0.37 12.17
CA GLY A 100 0.86 -0.71 11.27
C GLY A 100 0.77 -0.27 9.83
N ILE A 101 0.72 -1.25 8.91
CA ILE A 101 0.51 -1.00 7.47
C ILE A 101 -0.64 -1.87 6.99
N ILE A 102 -1.58 -1.26 6.25
CA ILE A 102 -2.63 -1.94 5.50
C ILE A 102 -2.35 -1.70 4.02
N ALA A 103 -2.06 -2.76 3.26
CA ALA A 103 -1.75 -2.68 1.84
C ALA A 103 -2.72 -3.55 1.03
N MET A 104 -3.46 -2.93 0.12
CA MET A 104 -4.42 -3.59 -0.77
C MET A 104 -3.81 -3.69 -2.16
N SER A 105 -3.56 -4.90 -2.64
CA SER A 105 -2.92 -5.15 -3.95
C SER A 105 -1.67 -4.29 -4.17
N PRO A 106 -0.72 -4.21 -3.23
CA PRO A 106 0.38 -3.25 -3.29
C PRO A 106 1.29 -3.52 -4.49
N TRP A 107 1.66 -2.44 -5.20
CA TRP A 107 2.65 -2.51 -6.27
C TRP A 107 4.04 -2.25 -5.68
N THR A 108 4.84 -3.29 -5.57
CA THR A 108 6.12 -3.27 -4.85
C THR A 108 7.33 -3.67 -5.69
N ASP A 109 7.09 -4.03 -6.95
CA ASP A 109 8.11 -4.36 -7.94
C ASP A 109 7.83 -3.67 -9.29
N LEU A 110 8.46 -2.52 -9.50
CA LEU A 110 8.33 -1.76 -10.74
C LEU A 110 9.19 -2.33 -11.89
N THR A 111 9.91 -3.44 -11.63
CA THR A 111 10.62 -4.19 -12.68
C THR A 111 9.75 -5.25 -13.36
N ALA A 112 8.57 -5.53 -12.78
CA ALA A 112 7.63 -6.57 -13.23
C ALA A 112 8.29 -7.96 -13.34
N SER A 113 9.13 -8.32 -12.35
CA SER A 113 9.92 -9.56 -12.38
C SER A 113 9.21 -10.78 -11.79
N GLY A 114 8.06 -10.57 -11.12
CA GLY A 114 7.32 -11.63 -10.44
C GLY A 114 6.63 -12.62 -11.41
N GLU A 115 6.46 -13.86 -10.97
CA GLU A 115 5.86 -14.93 -11.79
C GLU A 115 4.42 -14.59 -12.27
N SER A 116 3.64 -13.89 -11.43
CA SER A 116 2.24 -13.58 -11.78
C SER A 116 2.10 -12.57 -12.92
N TYR A 117 3.14 -11.81 -13.26
CA TYR A 117 3.13 -10.95 -14.43
C TYR A 117 3.01 -11.75 -15.75
N GLU A 118 3.40 -13.03 -15.74
CA GLU A 118 3.22 -13.95 -16.86
C GLU A 118 2.03 -14.88 -16.64
N THR A 119 1.89 -15.52 -15.46
CA THR A 119 0.85 -16.55 -15.23
C THR A 119 -0.57 -15.99 -15.12
N ASN A 120 -0.70 -14.71 -14.76
CA ASN A 120 -1.98 -14.00 -14.70
C ASN A 120 -2.17 -12.99 -15.85
N TYR A 121 -1.25 -12.94 -16.82
CA TYR A 121 -1.32 -11.99 -17.92
C TYR A 121 -2.63 -12.02 -18.70
N GLU A 122 -3.19 -13.20 -18.95
CA GLU A 122 -4.47 -13.35 -19.65
C GLU A 122 -5.69 -13.28 -18.70
N LYS A 123 -5.47 -13.35 -17.38
CA LYS A 123 -6.54 -13.42 -16.37
C LYS A 123 -6.86 -12.07 -15.75
N ASP A 124 -5.85 -11.20 -15.65
CA ASP A 124 -6.01 -9.88 -15.02
C ASP A 124 -6.85 -8.97 -15.93
N PRO A 125 -8.07 -8.59 -15.50
CA PRO A 125 -8.96 -7.78 -16.32
C PRO A 125 -8.51 -6.32 -16.43
N LEU A 126 -7.56 -5.87 -15.60
CA LEU A 126 -7.15 -4.46 -15.55
C LEU A 126 -5.83 -4.22 -16.27
N PHE A 127 -4.84 -5.08 -16.05
CA PHE A 127 -3.49 -4.89 -16.57
C PHE A 127 -3.07 -5.93 -17.61
N GLY A 128 -3.84 -7.01 -17.75
CA GLY A 128 -3.54 -8.11 -18.64
C GLY A 128 -3.72 -7.80 -20.12
N ASN A 129 -3.27 -8.74 -20.94
CA ASN A 129 -3.43 -8.73 -22.41
C ASN A 129 -2.79 -7.55 -23.16
N THR A 130 -1.93 -6.76 -22.50
CA THR A 130 -1.20 -5.66 -23.13
C THR A 130 0.13 -5.38 -22.41
N LYS A 131 1.18 -5.13 -23.16
CA LYS A 131 2.47 -4.64 -22.64
C LYS A 131 2.53 -3.09 -22.60
N GLU A 132 1.44 -2.42 -22.98
CA GLU A 132 1.29 -0.97 -22.92
C GLU A 132 0.68 -0.49 -21.59
N SER A 133 0.34 -1.42 -20.69
CA SER A 133 -0.18 -1.04 -19.38
C SER A 133 0.86 -0.34 -18.52
N LEU A 134 0.39 0.50 -17.60
CA LEU A 134 1.24 1.30 -16.70
C LEU A 134 2.21 0.47 -15.85
N ILE A 135 1.95 -0.82 -15.63
CA ILE A 135 2.88 -1.69 -14.88
C ILE A 135 4.15 -2.04 -15.65
N TYR A 136 4.16 -1.91 -16.98
CA TYR A 136 5.35 -2.07 -17.82
C TYR A 136 5.93 -0.71 -18.25
N GLN A 137 5.06 0.26 -18.51
CA GLN A 137 5.41 1.60 -19.00
C GLN A 137 4.97 2.65 -17.97
N ASN A 138 5.89 3.02 -17.09
CA ASN A 138 5.62 3.96 -16.00
C ASN A 138 6.75 4.98 -15.86
N ASP A 139 6.37 6.24 -15.78
CA ASP A 139 7.30 7.37 -15.70
C ASP A 139 7.73 7.71 -14.27
N TYR A 140 7.11 7.06 -13.26
CA TYR A 140 7.41 7.35 -11.86
C TYR A 140 8.89 7.19 -11.47
N PRO A 141 9.61 6.13 -11.91
CA PRO A 141 11.03 6.00 -11.57
C PRO A 141 11.92 7.13 -12.15
N GLY A 142 11.49 7.79 -13.23
CA GLY A 142 12.32 8.73 -13.95
C GLY A 142 13.62 8.05 -14.43
N GLU A 143 14.76 8.66 -14.13
CA GLU A 143 16.10 8.11 -14.45
C GLU A 143 16.67 7.20 -13.35
N HIS A 144 15.92 6.96 -12.27
CA HIS A 144 16.37 6.14 -11.14
C HIS A 144 16.23 4.64 -11.43
N ASP A 145 17.05 3.84 -10.74
CA ASP A 145 16.95 2.39 -10.82
C ASP A 145 15.61 1.91 -10.29
N ARG A 146 14.88 1.15 -11.10
CA ARG A 146 13.59 0.55 -10.69
C ARG A 146 13.73 -0.42 -9.51
N MET A 147 14.93 -0.93 -9.25
CA MET A 147 15.23 -1.76 -8.08
C MET A 147 15.55 -0.95 -6.82
N ASP A 148 15.59 0.39 -6.87
CA ASP A 148 15.73 1.21 -5.67
C ASP A 148 14.61 0.85 -4.66
N PRO A 149 14.96 0.50 -3.40
CA PRO A 149 13.99 0.10 -2.37
C PRO A 149 12.90 1.14 -2.07
N TYR A 150 13.14 2.40 -2.35
CA TYR A 150 12.14 3.45 -2.17
C TYR A 150 11.21 3.60 -3.38
N ILE A 151 11.56 2.97 -4.51
CA ILE A 151 10.72 2.85 -5.72
C ILE A 151 10.00 1.50 -5.71
N SER A 152 10.76 0.42 -5.50
CA SER A 152 10.29 -0.96 -5.46
C SER A 152 10.61 -1.59 -4.11
N PRO A 153 9.72 -1.46 -3.11
CA PRO A 153 9.95 -1.93 -1.75
C PRO A 153 10.27 -3.41 -1.62
N LEU A 154 9.89 -4.23 -2.59
CA LEU A 154 10.24 -5.66 -2.63
C LEU A 154 11.76 -5.89 -2.50
N PHE A 155 12.58 -5.00 -3.05
CA PHE A 155 14.03 -5.15 -3.01
C PHE A 155 14.65 -4.65 -1.70
N GLY A 156 13.89 -3.96 -0.85
CA GLY A 156 14.36 -3.38 0.40
C GLY A 156 14.43 -4.35 1.58
N ASP A 157 14.76 -3.80 2.73
CA ASP A 157 14.85 -4.50 4.02
C ASP A 157 13.63 -4.16 4.88
N PHE A 158 12.92 -5.17 5.37
CA PHE A 158 11.72 -5.02 6.20
C PHE A 158 11.99 -5.13 7.70
N ARG A 159 13.22 -5.37 8.15
CA ARG A 159 13.54 -5.41 9.57
C ARG A 159 13.14 -4.10 10.26
N GLY A 160 12.48 -4.22 11.41
CA GLY A 160 11.96 -3.06 12.14
C GLY A 160 10.64 -2.49 11.63
N PHE A 161 10.01 -3.12 10.63
CA PHE A 161 8.66 -2.75 10.21
C PHE A 161 7.62 -3.11 11.26
N PRO A 162 6.52 -2.33 11.35
CA PRO A 162 5.36 -2.67 12.17
C PRO A 162 4.60 -3.88 11.59
N PRO A 163 3.59 -4.40 12.30
CA PRO A 163 2.69 -5.40 11.75
C PRO A 163 2.06 -4.94 10.42
N MET A 164 1.90 -5.86 9.48
CA MET A 164 1.31 -5.58 8.16
C MET A 164 0.12 -6.49 7.87
N LEU A 165 -0.95 -5.91 7.30
CA LEU A 165 -2.00 -6.60 6.60
C LEU A 165 -1.82 -6.36 5.10
N ILE A 166 -1.65 -7.44 4.33
CA ILE A 166 -1.57 -7.40 2.87
C ILE A 166 -2.75 -8.20 2.32
N GLN A 167 -3.52 -7.59 1.42
CA GLN A 167 -4.66 -8.21 0.75
C GLN A 167 -4.46 -8.14 -0.76
N VAL A 168 -4.73 -9.24 -1.48
CA VAL A 168 -4.48 -9.33 -2.92
C VAL A 168 -5.48 -10.29 -3.57
N GLY A 169 -5.85 -10.04 -4.81
CA GLY A 169 -6.65 -10.97 -5.62
C GLY A 169 -5.80 -12.06 -6.28
N SER A 170 -6.36 -13.26 -6.45
CA SER A 170 -5.60 -14.39 -7.01
C SER A 170 -5.37 -14.29 -8.53
N ILE A 171 -6.15 -13.47 -9.24
CA ILE A 171 -6.04 -13.35 -10.70
C ILE A 171 -5.32 -12.08 -11.15
N GLU A 172 -4.84 -11.25 -10.23
CA GLU A 172 -4.11 -10.02 -10.59
C GLU A 172 -2.62 -10.26 -10.87
N MET A 173 -2.05 -9.47 -11.75
CA MET A 173 -0.62 -9.54 -12.10
C MET A 173 0.28 -9.13 -10.93
N LEU A 174 -0.21 -8.34 -9.98
CA LEU A 174 0.51 -7.95 -8.76
C LEU A 174 0.43 -8.99 -7.61
N LEU A 175 -0.05 -10.21 -7.88
CA LEU A 175 -0.09 -11.28 -6.87
C LEU A 175 1.31 -11.60 -6.33
N SER A 176 2.30 -11.73 -7.22
CA SER A 176 3.70 -12.02 -6.84
C SER A 176 4.29 -10.96 -5.94
N ASP A 177 3.98 -9.68 -6.16
CA ASP A 177 4.41 -8.56 -5.33
C ASP A 177 4.02 -8.78 -3.88
N SER A 178 2.74 -9.03 -3.66
CA SER A 178 2.17 -9.26 -2.34
C SER A 178 2.73 -10.50 -1.65
N VAL A 179 2.84 -11.61 -2.39
CA VAL A 179 3.35 -12.89 -1.87
C VAL A 179 4.82 -12.77 -1.50
N SER A 180 5.64 -12.18 -2.39
CA SER A 180 7.08 -12.05 -2.18
C SER A 180 7.41 -11.09 -1.04
N VAL A 181 6.73 -9.94 -0.96
CA VAL A 181 6.89 -9.03 0.18
C VAL A 181 6.49 -9.69 1.49
N ALA A 182 5.35 -10.41 1.52
CA ALA A 182 4.90 -11.08 2.73
C ALA A 182 5.88 -12.17 3.19
N ALA A 183 6.44 -12.95 2.25
CA ALA A 183 7.44 -13.97 2.56
C ALA A 183 8.72 -13.33 3.12
N LYS A 184 9.31 -12.36 2.40
CA LYS A 184 10.52 -11.66 2.79
C LYS A 184 10.41 -10.96 4.13
N ALA A 185 9.31 -10.24 4.36
CA ALA A 185 9.08 -9.55 5.63
C ALA A 185 8.94 -10.52 6.81
N ARG A 186 8.28 -11.68 6.63
CA ARG A 186 8.20 -12.72 7.66
C ARG A 186 9.57 -13.32 7.98
N GLU A 187 10.38 -13.62 6.98
CA GLU A 187 11.77 -14.08 7.16
C GLU A 187 12.61 -13.07 7.95
N GLN A 188 12.30 -11.79 7.83
CA GLN A 188 12.95 -10.69 8.55
C GLN A 188 12.29 -10.36 9.90
N GLY A 189 11.37 -11.21 10.38
CA GLY A 189 10.78 -11.11 11.72
C GLY A 189 9.56 -10.18 11.82
N VAL A 190 9.01 -9.71 10.72
CA VAL A 190 7.81 -8.86 10.71
C VAL A 190 6.54 -9.72 10.84
N LYS A 191 5.58 -9.27 11.64
CA LYS A 191 4.25 -9.88 11.72
C LYS A 191 3.45 -9.51 10.47
N VAL A 192 3.28 -10.43 9.53
CA VAL A 192 2.54 -10.19 8.29
C VAL A 192 1.34 -11.12 8.18
N ARG A 193 0.17 -10.54 8.02
CA ARG A 193 -1.03 -11.24 7.55
C ARG A 193 -1.18 -11.01 6.05
N LEU A 194 -1.04 -12.06 5.26
CA LEU A 194 -1.35 -12.08 3.84
C LEU A 194 -2.67 -12.78 3.61
N SER A 195 -3.60 -12.12 2.93
CA SER A 195 -4.90 -12.66 2.53
C SER A 195 -5.04 -12.61 1.01
N VAL A 196 -5.00 -13.79 0.38
CA VAL A 196 -5.24 -13.95 -1.06
C VAL A 196 -6.71 -14.26 -1.26
N TYR A 197 -7.42 -13.46 -2.05
CA TYR A 197 -8.84 -13.61 -2.33
C TYR A 197 -9.03 -14.28 -3.70
N GLU A 198 -9.57 -15.50 -3.67
CA GLU A 198 -9.74 -16.33 -4.86
C GLU A 198 -10.67 -15.68 -5.89
N GLY A 199 -10.25 -15.66 -7.16
CA GLY A 199 -10.99 -15.06 -8.27
C GLY A 199 -11.07 -13.54 -8.25
N MET A 200 -10.44 -12.87 -7.28
CA MET A 200 -10.48 -11.41 -7.20
C MET A 200 -9.36 -10.77 -8.03
N PHE A 201 -9.70 -9.58 -8.52
CA PHE A 201 -8.89 -8.72 -9.39
C PHE A 201 -8.24 -7.58 -8.59
N HIS A 202 -7.42 -6.80 -9.25
CA HIS A 202 -6.65 -5.70 -8.64
C HIS A 202 -7.53 -4.67 -7.94
N VAL A 203 -7.23 -4.43 -6.66
CA VAL A 203 -7.96 -3.52 -5.75
C VAL A 203 -9.48 -3.79 -5.77
N PHE A 204 -9.89 -5.06 -5.72
CA PHE A 204 -11.29 -5.46 -5.67
C PHE A 204 -12.05 -4.84 -4.49
N GLN A 205 -11.35 -4.33 -3.48
CA GLN A 205 -11.89 -3.57 -2.36
C GLN A 205 -12.62 -2.29 -2.82
N MET A 206 -12.36 -1.79 -4.05
CA MET A 206 -13.11 -0.69 -4.65
C MET A 206 -14.56 -1.06 -4.98
N ALA A 207 -14.93 -2.33 -4.95
CA ALA A 207 -16.34 -2.73 -4.95
C ALA A 207 -17.06 -2.39 -3.63
N TYR A 208 -16.33 -1.85 -2.65
CA TYR A 208 -16.81 -1.47 -1.32
C TYR A 208 -17.53 -2.62 -0.62
N LEU A 209 -18.78 -2.41 -0.22
CA LEU A 209 -19.58 -3.44 0.43
C LEU A 209 -20.56 -4.16 -0.52
N ASN A 210 -20.36 -4.02 -1.85
CA ASN A 210 -21.28 -4.55 -2.86
C ASN A 210 -21.04 -6.03 -3.21
N ILE A 211 -19.80 -6.54 -3.00
CA ILE A 211 -19.47 -7.94 -3.21
C ILE A 211 -18.98 -8.58 -1.91
N PRO A 212 -19.24 -9.89 -1.70
CA PRO A 212 -18.89 -10.59 -0.45
C PRO A 212 -17.40 -10.52 -0.11
N GLU A 213 -16.53 -10.67 -1.11
CA GLU A 213 -15.08 -10.68 -0.96
C GLU A 213 -14.55 -9.32 -0.48
N SER A 214 -15.05 -8.25 -1.08
CA SER A 214 -14.69 -6.89 -0.68
C SER A 214 -15.20 -6.58 0.74
N LYS A 215 -16.44 -6.96 1.07
CA LYS A 215 -16.98 -6.84 2.42
C LYS A 215 -16.14 -7.58 3.45
N LYS A 216 -15.68 -8.80 3.11
CA LYS A 216 -14.79 -9.59 3.96
C LYS A 216 -13.42 -8.93 4.13
N ALA A 217 -12.85 -8.38 3.06
CA ALA A 217 -11.58 -7.67 3.09
C ALA A 217 -11.64 -6.42 3.98
N TRP A 218 -12.68 -5.63 3.86
CA TRP A 218 -12.89 -4.46 4.73
C TRP A 218 -13.10 -4.86 6.20
N ALA A 219 -13.88 -5.91 6.47
CA ALA A 219 -14.04 -6.42 7.84
C ALA A 219 -12.71 -6.94 8.43
N GLU A 220 -11.83 -7.50 7.60
CA GLU A 220 -10.49 -7.92 8.01
C GLU A 220 -9.60 -6.73 8.33
N ALA A 221 -9.68 -5.64 7.54
CA ALA A 221 -8.97 -4.39 7.82
C ALA A 221 -9.40 -3.79 9.17
N GLY A 222 -10.71 -3.78 9.45
CA GLY A 222 -11.23 -3.34 10.75
C GLY A 222 -10.67 -4.15 11.92
N LYS A 223 -10.70 -5.49 11.82
CA LYS A 223 -10.12 -6.37 12.85
C LYS A 223 -8.62 -6.15 13.04
N PHE A 224 -7.89 -5.88 11.96
CA PHE A 224 -6.47 -5.58 12.07
C PHE A 224 -6.22 -4.27 12.82
N ILE A 225 -7.00 -3.23 12.55
CA ILE A 225 -6.94 -1.96 13.28
C ILE A 225 -7.25 -2.17 14.76
N ASP A 226 -8.26 -2.97 15.11
CA ASP A 226 -8.63 -3.27 16.50
C ASP A 226 -7.50 -3.97 17.25
N VAL A 227 -6.80 -4.92 16.60
CA VAL A 227 -5.64 -5.61 17.19
C VAL A 227 -4.52 -4.62 17.48
N LEU A 228 -4.19 -3.73 16.53
CA LEU A 228 -3.15 -2.72 16.73
C LEU A 228 -3.48 -1.79 17.90
N ARG A 229 -4.75 -1.39 18.06
CA ARG A 229 -5.20 -0.54 19.16
C ARG A 229 -5.09 -1.22 20.52
N THR A 230 -5.32 -2.54 20.58
CA THR A 230 -5.26 -3.32 21.82
C THR A 230 -3.82 -3.58 22.26
N ASP A 231 -2.94 -3.88 21.31
CA ASP A 231 -1.54 -4.17 21.57
C ASP A 231 -0.75 -2.90 21.97
N SER A 232 -1.17 -1.74 21.45
CA SER A 232 -0.48 -0.46 21.67
C SER A 232 -0.79 0.19 23.04
N ARG A 233 -1.68 -0.35 23.86
CA ARG A 233 -2.18 0.28 25.12
C ARG A 233 -2.48 1.78 24.97
N LEU A 234 -3.11 2.14 23.84
CA LEU A 234 -3.55 3.49 23.49
C LEU A 234 -4.84 3.87 24.21
#